data_8f1ffce948d389cae3bb198a56d575e8
#
_entry.id   8f1ffce948d389cae3bb198a56d575e8
#
_cell.length_a   1.000
_cell.length_b   1.000
_cell.length_c   1.000
_cell.angle_alpha   90.00
_cell.angle_beta   90.00
_cell.angle_gamma   90.00
#
_symmetry.space_group_name_H-M   'P 1'
#
loop_
_entity.id
_entity.type
_entity.pdbx_description
1 polymer ?
#
loop_
_entity_poly.entity_id
_entity_poly.type
_entity_poly.pdbx_seq_one_letter_code
_entity_poly.pdbx_strand_id
1 'polypeptide(L)'
;TEKLIVDTLTLYKNAGASPRINDVWKCENTGDFLCGFFVGEMVGSALSAFQIFHKREPTPEEHMEIVEIVENHTSEIIDFFSKFN
;
A
#
# COMPACT_ATOMS: atom_id res chain seq x y z
N THR A 1 11.43 -1.98 3.00
CA THR A 1 10.15 -1.40 2.52
C THR A 1 10.01 -1.54 1.00
N GLU A 2 11.08 -1.28 0.24
CA GLU A 2 11.03 -1.42 -1.22
C GLU A 2 10.76 -2.86 -1.66
N LYS A 3 11.40 -3.82 -1.01
CA LYS A 3 11.15 -5.23 -1.27
C LYS A 3 9.72 -5.61 -0.93
N LEU A 4 9.20 -5.10 0.18
CA LEU A 4 7.82 -5.34 0.58
C LEU A 4 6.84 -4.81 -0.46
N ILE A 5 7.10 -3.63 -1.00
CA ILE A 5 6.26 -3.04 -2.05
C ILE A 5 6.23 -3.95 -3.29
N VAL A 6 7.40 -4.37 -3.76
CA VAL A 6 7.49 -5.22 -4.96
C VAL A 6 6.81 -6.56 -4.71
N ASP A 7 7.07 -7.19 -3.56
CA ASP A 7 6.48 -8.49 -3.24
C ASP A 7 4.97 -8.40 -3.13
N THR A 8 4.46 -7.33 -2.54
CA THR A 8 3.01 -7.13 -2.38
C THR A 8 2.34 -6.83 -3.72
N LEU A 9 2.97 -6.04 -4.59
CA LEU A 9 2.46 -5.80 -5.93
C LEU A 9 2.38 -7.11 -6.72
N THR A 10 3.39 -7.97 -6.58
CA THR A 10 3.39 -9.28 -7.23
C THR A 10 2.23 -10.14 -6.72
N LEU A 11 1.96 -10.09 -5.42
CA LEU A 11 0.83 -10.80 -4.83
C LEU A 11 -0.50 -10.32 -5.42
N TYR A 12 -0.69 -9.02 -5.53
CA TYR A 12 -1.89 -8.44 -6.13
C TYR A 12 -2.04 -8.83 -7.61
N LYS A 13 -0.93 -8.85 -8.35
CA LYS A 13 -0.92 -9.25 -9.74
C LYS A 13 -1.39 -10.69 -9.92
N ASN A 14 -0.92 -11.58 -9.04
CA ASN A 14 -1.24 -13.01 -9.13
C ASN A 14 -2.65 -13.31 -8.65
N ALA A 15 -3.09 -12.64 -7.59
CA ALA A 15 -4.41 -12.85 -7.02
C ALA A 15 -5.52 -12.17 -7.83
N GLY A 16 -5.19 -11.07 -8.49
CA GLY A 16 -6.16 -10.25 -9.20
C GLY A 16 -7.08 -9.50 -8.26
N ALA A 17 -7.96 -8.67 -8.83
CA ALA A 17 -8.98 -7.97 -8.08
C ALA A 17 -10.20 -8.85 -7.95
N SER A 18 -10.70 -9.02 -6.73
CA SER A 18 -11.93 -9.78 -6.50
C SER A 18 -13.14 -8.96 -6.97
N PRO A 19 -14.07 -9.53 -7.76
CA PRO A 19 -15.32 -8.84 -8.11
C PRO A 19 -16.13 -8.42 -6.89
N ARG A 20 -15.92 -9.08 -5.76
CA ARG A 20 -16.63 -8.78 -4.51
C ARG A 20 -16.25 -7.45 -3.90
N ILE A 21 -15.12 -6.86 -4.32
CA ILE A 21 -14.68 -5.58 -3.78
C ILE A 21 -15.74 -4.50 -4.00
N ASN A 22 -16.27 -4.40 -5.22
CA ASN A 22 -17.30 -3.42 -5.53
C ASN A 22 -18.61 -3.72 -4.78
N ASP A 23 -18.96 -4.98 -4.61
CA ASP A 23 -20.20 -5.39 -3.94
C ASP A 23 -20.12 -5.15 -2.44
N VAL A 24 -18.98 -5.43 -1.83
CA VAL A 24 -18.80 -5.30 -0.38
C VAL A 24 -18.53 -3.86 0.02
N TRP A 25 -17.61 -3.19 -0.68
CA TRP A 25 -17.13 -1.86 -0.30
C TRP A 25 -17.79 -0.74 -1.09
N LYS A 26 -18.57 -1.09 -2.12
CA LYS A 26 -19.36 -0.14 -2.92
C LYS A 26 -18.54 1.03 -3.45
N CYS A 27 -17.34 0.73 -3.91
CA CYS A 27 -16.47 1.73 -4.52
C CYS A 27 -16.81 1.89 -6.01
N GLU A 28 -16.74 3.11 -6.51
CA GLU A 28 -17.00 3.40 -7.93
C GLU A 28 -15.82 3.00 -8.80
N ASN A 29 -14.62 3.07 -8.24
CA ASN A 29 -13.39 2.87 -8.97
C ASN A 29 -12.53 1.85 -8.23
N THR A 30 -12.52 0.61 -8.72
CA THR A 30 -11.81 -0.50 -8.07
C THR A 30 -10.32 -0.24 -7.96
N GLY A 31 -9.71 0.31 -9.02
CA GLY A 31 -8.27 0.59 -9.01
C GLY A 31 -7.88 1.61 -7.97
N ASP A 32 -8.66 2.69 -7.85
CA ASP A 32 -8.39 3.73 -6.84
C ASP A 32 -8.56 3.19 -5.44
N PHE A 33 -9.60 2.37 -5.21
CA PHE A 33 -9.81 1.74 -3.91
C PHE A 33 -8.63 0.85 -3.54
N LEU A 34 -8.20 -0.02 -4.46
CA LEU A 34 -7.09 -0.92 -4.22
C LEU A 34 -5.78 -0.18 -4.03
N CYS A 35 -5.58 0.91 -4.77
CA CYS A 35 -4.40 1.75 -4.62
C CYS A 35 -4.31 2.32 -3.20
N GLY A 36 -5.41 2.91 -2.71
CA GLY A 36 -5.46 3.45 -1.35
C GLY A 36 -5.27 2.38 -0.30
N PHE A 37 -5.89 1.21 -0.50
CA PHE A 37 -5.74 0.08 0.41
C PHE A 37 -4.28 -0.39 0.46
N PHE A 38 -3.64 -0.52 -0.71
CA PHE A 38 -2.25 -0.93 -0.80
C PHE A 38 -1.33 0.07 -0.11
N VAL A 39 -1.50 1.36 -0.37
CA VAL A 39 -0.66 2.40 0.25
C VAL A 39 -0.80 2.37 1.77
N GLY A 40 -2.03 2.27 2.27
CA GLY A 40 -2.27 2.16 3.70
C GLY A 40 -1.64 0.91 4.31
N GLU A 41 -1.71 -0.22 3.60
CA GLU A 41 -1.08 -1.46 4.03
C GLU A 41 0.44 -1.33 4.12
N MET A 42 1.06 -0.68 3.13
CA MET A 42 2.51 -0.50 3.12
C MET A 42 2.97 0.42 4.23
N VAL A 43 2.31 1.55 4.41
CA VAL A 43 2.65 2.49 5.49
C VAL A 43 2.42 1.83 6.84
N GLY A 44 1.29 1.15 7.03
CA GLY A 44 0.98 0.48 8.29
C GLY A 44 1.97 -0.62 8.63
N SER A 45 2.35 -1.44 7.63
CA SER A 45 3.33 -2.51 7.84
C SER A 45 4.70 -1.95 8.20
N ALA A 46 5.13 -0.87 7.55
CA ALA A 46 6.40 -0.23 7.84
C ALA A 46 6.42 0.37 9.25
N LEU A 47 5.31 0.99 9.67
CA LEU A 47 5.19 1.54 11.02
C LEU A 47 5.24 0.43 12.07
N SER A 48 4.57 -0.69 11.81
CA SER A 48 4.60 -1.84 12.73
C SER A 48 6.01 -2.42 12.84
N ALA A 49 6.71 -2.56 11.72
CA ALA A 49 8.09 -3.05 11.72
C ALA A 49 9.01 -2.11 12.50
N PHE A 50 8.82 -0.80 12.35
CA PHE A 50 9.58 0.19 13.10
C PHE A 50 9.39 -0.01 14.61
N GLN A 51 8.13 -0.14 15.05
CA GLN A 51 7.82 -0.31 16.47
C GLN A 51 8.44 -1.59 17.04
N ILE A 52 8.40 -2.66 16.28
CA ILE A 52 8.99 -3.94 16.71
C ILE A 52 10.51 -3.82 16.81
N PHE A 53 11.14 -3.21 15.82
CA PHE A 53 12.60 -3.10 15.75
C PHE A 53 13.15 -2.15 16.81
N HIS A 54 12.53 -0.97 16.95
CA HIS A 54 13.03 0.08 17.86
C HIS A 54 12.38 0.03 19.25
N LYS A 55 11.34 -0.77 19.42
CA LYS A 55 10.58 -0.91 20.67
C LYS A 55 10.03 0.43 21.17
N ARG A 56 9.65 1.30 20.25
CA ARG A 56 9.00 2.58 20.51
C ARG A 56 8.24 3.02 19.27
N GLU A 57 7.34 3.96 19.44
CA GLU A 57 6.63 4.54 18.31
C GLU A 57 7.55 5.50 17.54
N PRO A 58 7.37 5.65 16.23
CA PRO A 58 8.12 6.63 15.46
C PRO A 58 7.71 8.05 15.85
N THR A 59 8.67 8.97 15.79
CA THR A 59 8.37 10.39 15.93
C THR A 59 7.59 10.86 14.69
N PRO A 60 6.94 12.04 14.75
CA PRO A 60 6.27 12.57 13.55
C PRO A 60 7.19 12.68 12.34
N GLU A 61 8.44 13.05 12.52
CA GLU A 61 9.42 13.13 11.44
C GLU A 61 9.73 11.77 10.87
N GLU A 62 9.91 10.78 11.72
CA GLU A 62 10.16 9.40 11.28
C GLU A 62 8.97 8.82 10.55
N HIS A 63 7.75 9.12 11.03
CA HIS A 63 6.53 8.71 10.36
C HIS A 63 6.50 9.28 8.93
N MET A 64 6.80 10.56 8.77
CA MET A 64 6.80 11.19 7.46
C MET A 64 7.88 10.62 6.55
N GLU A 65 9.04 10.25 7.09
CA GLU A 65 10.08 9.59 6.31
C GLU A 65 9.60 8.25 5.76
N ILE A 66 8.85 7.49 6.55
CA ILE A 66 8.26 6.22 6.12
C ILE A 66 7.27 6.46 4.99
N VAL A 67 6.40 7.47 5.13
CA VAL A 67 5.44 7.83 4.10
C VAL A 67 6.16 8.21 2.81
N GLU A 68 7.26 8.98 2.91
CA GLU A 68 8.04 9.39 1.75
C GLU A 68 8.64 8.22 0.99
N ILE A 69 9.07 7.18 1.68
CA ILE A 69 9.59 5.96 1.03
C ILE A 69 8.52 5.36 0.12
N VAL A 70 7.28 5.28 0.62
CA VAL A 70 6.17 4.77 -0.18
C VAL A 70 5.86 5.73 -1.33
N GLU A 71 5.86 7.05 -1.06
CA GLU A 71 5.60 8.06 -2.08
C GLU A 71 6.62 8.05 -3.22
N ASN A 72 7.86 7.64 -2.96
CA ASN A 72 8.86 7.52 -4.00
C ASN A 72 8.50 6.46 -5.05
N HIS A 73 7.53 5.62 -4.77
CA HIS A 73 7.02 4.62 -5.70
C HIS A 73 5.65 4.99 -6.29
N THR A 74 5.24 6.25 -6.15
CA THR A 74 3.90 6.71 -6.54
C THR A 74 3.55 6.37 -7.99
N SER A 75 4.43 6.70 -8.93
CA SER A 75 4.16 6.45 -10.35
C SER A 75 3.96 4.98 -10.65
N GLU A 76 4.81 4.14 -10.07
CA GLU A 76 4.75 2.69 -10.23
C GLU A 76 3.47 2.12 -9.65
N ILE A 77 3.09 2.58 -8.46
CA ILE A 77 1.89 2.11 -7.77
C ILE A 77 0.63 2.53 -8.54
N ILE A 78 0.54 3.80 -8.92
CA ILE A 78 -0.61 4.31 -9.67
C ILE A 78 -0.76 3.58 -11.00
N ASP A 79 0.34 3.40 -11.72
CA ASP A 79 0.34 2.72 -13.01
C ASP A 79 -0.17 1.27 -12.87
N PHE A 80 0.30 0.58 -11.83
CA PHE A 80 -0.12 -0.79 -11.58
C PHE A 80 -1.62 -0.88 -11.35
N PHE A 81 -2.17 -0.04 -10.46
CA PHE A 81 -3.58 -0.14 -10.08
C PHE A 81 -4.54 0.46 -11.11
N SER A 82 -4.04 1.28 -12.03
CA SER A 82 -4.87 1.80 -13.12
C SER A 82 -5.44 0.68 -13.99
N LYS A 83 -4.80 -0.48 -14.00
CA LYS A 83 -5.25 -1.63 -14.77
C LYS A 83 -6.56 -2.22 -14.26
N PHE A 84 -6.95 -1.90 -13.04
CA PHE A 84 -8.18 -2.42 -12.43
C PHE A 84 -9.37 -1.47 -12.63
N ASN A 85 -9.13 -0.33 -13.22
CA ASN A 85 -10.20 0.64 -13.48
C ASN A 85 -11.01 0.31 -14.74
#